data_76a9124df7d98c816b406aa5757c1c81
#
_entry.id   76a9124df7d98c816b406aa5757c1c81
#
_cell.length_a   1.000
_cell.length_b   1.000
_cell.length_c   1.000
_cell.angle_alpha   90.00
_cell.angle_beta   90.00
_cell.angle_gamma   90.00
#
_symmetry.space_group_name_H-M   'P 1'
#
loop_
_entity.id
_entity.type
_entity.pdbx_description
1 polymer ?
#
loop_
_entity_poly.entity_id
_entity_poly.type
_entity_poly.pdbx_seq_one_letter_code
_entity_poly.pdbx_strand_id
1 'polypeptide(L)'
;MLKTVTLKTALLTTALGLALAAPAAAMEKSEFRVAWSIYVGWMPWGYLEDSGIMDKWAEKYGIDVEIVQINDYVESINQYTAGAFDGVSATNMDTLSIPSGGGVDTTALIVGDYSNGNDAVILKGEGGLADLAGKPVNLVELSVSHYLLARGLDSVGLSEADLDGVINTSDADMIAAFATDDVEAVVTWNPLVSTILEEPGATKLFDSSDIPGEIIDLMVVNTDTLEANPDFGKALVGAWYEVMGLMASGDEAALTAMAEASGTDLAGYKAQLASTEMFYTPAEAVTFTSSAELPTTMVNVAEFLFDKGILGEGAPSADFVGVAYPDGSTTGDAGNVQFRFDTTYMQMAADGAL
;
A
#
# COMPACT_ATOMS: atom_id res chain seq x y z
N MET A 1 80.36 39.09 -11.14
CA MET A 1 79.29 39.11 -12.15
C MET A 1 78.19 38.21 -11.63
N LEU A 2 77.15 38.79 -10.96
CA LEU A 2 76.00 38.09 -10.49
C LEU A 2 74.93 38.26 -11.56
N LYS A 3 74.37 37.14 -12.07
CA LYS A 3 73.20 37.15 -12.95
C LYS A 3 71.94 37.00 -12.11
N THR A 4 71.10 38.02 -12.15
CA THR A 4 69.79 38.08 -11.54
C THR A 4 68.83 37.25 -12.40
N VAL A 5 68.14 36.26 -11.80
CA VAL A 5 67.07 35.48 -12.41
C VAL A 5 65.76 36.02 -11.91
N THR A 6 64.95 36.58 -12.79
CA THR A 6 63.60 37.10 -12.53
C THR A 6 62.61 35.98 -12.68
N LEU A 7 61.91 35.61 -11.56
CA LEU A 7 60.86 34.64 -11.55
C LEU A 7 59.52 35.35 -11.90
N LYS A 8 58.90 34.96 -13.01
CA LYS A 8 57.54 35.43 -13.39
C LYS A 8 56.53 34.48 -12.77
N THR A 9 55.78 34.98 -11.77
CA THR A 9 54.63 34.28 -11.18
C THR A 9 53.43 34.42 -12.11
N ALA A 10 52.96 33.31 -12.67
CA ALA A 10 51.68 33.24 -13.39
C ALA A 10 50.55 32.91 -12.40
N LEU A 11 49.61 33.86 -12.24
CA LEU A 11 48.37 33.58 -11.54
C LEU A 11 47.42 32.77 -12.47
N LEU A 12 47.16 31.53 -12.10
CA LEU A 12 46.06 30.73 -12.68
C LEU A 12 44.76 31.07 -11.92
N THR A 13 43.85 31.77 -12.53
CA THR A 13 42.48 31.97 -12.05
C THR A 13 41.66 30.77 -12.47
N THR A 14 41.41 29.83 -11.53
CA THR A 14 40.42 28.76 -11.68
C THR A 14 39.02 29.35 -11.54
N ALA A 15 38.30 29.50 -12.65
CA ALA A 15 36.87 29.76 -12.64
C ALA A 15 36.13 28.47 -12.23
N LEU A 16 35.60 28.46 -11.00
CA LEU A 16 34.70 27.40 -10.50
C LEU A 16 33.34 27.62 -11.17
N GLY A 17 33.04 26.87 -12.24
CA GLY A 17 31.72 26.86 -12.85
C GLY A 17 30.73 26.15 -11.89
N LEU A 18 29.81 26.90 -11.27
CA LEU A 18 28.61 26.31 -10.70
C LEU A 18 27.79 25.73 -11.86
N ALA A 19 27.83 24.42 -12.04
CA ALA A 19 26.82 23.73 -12.82
C ALA A 19 25.52 23.79 -11.99
N LEU A 20 24.59 24.60 -12.37
CA LEU A 20 23.20 24.51 -11.95
C LEU A 20 22.70 23.14 -12.49
N ALA A 21 22.51 22.17 -11.61
CA ALA A 21 21.75 20.97 -11.94
C ALA A 21 20.32 21.44 -12.29
N ALA A 22 19.99 21.40 -13.57
CA ALA A 22 18.59 21.52 -13.98
C ALA A 22 17.84 20.34 -13.34
N PRO A 23 16.62 20.54 -12.81
CA PRO A 23 15.79 19.42 -12.40
C PRO A 23 15.69 18.47 -13.62
N ALA A 24 15.95 17.18 -13.40
CA ALA A 24 15.70 16.19 -14.41
C ALA A 24 14.19 16.24 -14.67
N ALA A 25 13.79 16.71 -15.85
CA ALA A 25 12.39 16.62 -16.25
C ALA A 25 12.06 15.12 -16.29
N ALA A 26 10.96 14.73 -15.64
CA ALA A 26 10.43 13.38 -15.76
C ALA A 26 10.27 13.06 -17.26
N MET A 27 10.79 11.91 -17.69
CA MET A 27 10.77 11.54 -19.11
C MET A 27 9.36 11.04 -19.46
N GLU A 28 8.81 11.55 -20.56
CA GLU A 28 7.68 10.86 -21.20
C GLU A 28 8.15 9.44 -21.56
N LYS A 29 7.46 8.44 -21.03
CA LYS A 29 7.71 7.03 -21.32
C LYS A 29 6.43 6.36 -21.77
N SER A 30 6.56 5.24 -22.48
CA SER A 30 5.43 4.48 -23.03
C SER A 30 5.27 3.10 -22.40
N GLU A 31 6.21 2.69 -21.55
CA GLU A 31 6.21 1.38 -20.90
C GLU A 31 6.18 1.58 -19.38
N PHE A 32 5.23 0.96 -18.70
CA PHE A 32 5.02 1.09 -17.25
C PHE A 32 4.89 -0.28 -16.61
N ARG A 33 5.29 -0.36 -15.34
CA ARG A 33 5.19 -1.58 -14.54
C ARG A 33 4.50 -1.27 -13.22
N VAL A 34 3.53 -2.11 -12.84
CA VAL A 34 2.77 -1.97 -11.60
C VAL A 34 2.84 -3.28 -10.83
N ALA A 35 3.24 -3.21 -9.56
CA ALA A 35 3.28 -4.37 -8.68
C ALA A 35 2.01 -4.51 -7.85
N TRP A 36 1.64 -5.74 -7.54
CA TRP A 36 0.60 -6.06 -6.58
C TRP A 36 0.92 -7.35 -5.84
N SER A 37 0.34 -7.56 -4.67
CA SER A 37 0.45 -8.80 -3.89
C SER A 37 -0.92 -9.40 -3.61
N ILE A 38 -0.95 -10.65 -3.13
CA ILE A 38 -2.20 -11.37 -2.87
C ILE A 38 -2.91 -10.78 -1.65
N TYR A 39 -4.05 -10.20 -1.91
CA TYR A 39 -5.08 -9.74 -0.98
C TYR A 39 -6.42 -9.81 -1.69
N VAL A 40 -7.49 -10.18 -1.01
CA VAL A 40 -8.79 -10.42 -1.65
C VAL A 40 -9.30 -9.22 -2.46
N GLY A 41 -9.10 -8.00 -1.95
CA GLY A 41 -9.47 -6.75 -2.62
C GLY A 41 -8.55 -6.38 -3.79
N TRP A 42 -7.35 -6.98 -3.89
CA TRP A 42 -6.40 -6.72 -4.99
C TRP A 42 -6.37 -7.80 -6.07
N MET A 43 -7.10 -8.91 -5.90
CA MET A 43 -7.23 -9.95 -6.93
C MET A 43 -7.67 -9.42 -8.30
N PRO A 44 -8.44 -8.33 -8.39
CA PRO A 44 -8.75 -7.68 -9.67
C PRO A 44 -7.52 -7.31 -10.50
N TRP A 45 -6.37 -6.98 -9.90
CA TRP A 45 -5.14 -6.64 -10.63
C TRP A 45 -4.61 -7.83 -11.45
N GLY A 46 -4.57 -9.03 -10.86
CA GLY A 46 -4.22 -10.23 -11.60
C GLY A 46 -5.23 -10.56 -12.72
N TYR A 47 -6.52 -10.39 -12.43
CA TYR A 47 -7.56 -10.59 -13.44
C TYR A 47 -7.47 -9.58 -14.59
N LEU A 48 -7.09 -8.32 -14.34
CA LEU A 48 -6.86 -7.31 -15.39
C LEU A 48 -5.82 -7.78 -16.40
N GLU A 49 -4.71 -8.34 -15.94
CA GLU A 49 -3.61 -8.86 -16.75
C GLU A 49 -4.09 -10.08 -17.55
N ASP A 50 -4.56 -11.10 -16.84
CA ASP A 50 -4.91 -12.40 -17.43
C ASP A 50 -6.07 -12.31 -18.46
N SER A 51 -7.00 -11.39 -18.27
CA SER A 51 -8.16 -11.18 -19.17
C SER A 51 -7.87 -10.28 -20.37
N GLY A 52 -6.70 -9.61 -20.40
CA GLY A 52 -6.34 -8.62 -21.43
C GLY A 52 -7.11 -7.29 -21.29
N ILE A 53 -7.76 -7.05 -20.14
CA ILE A 53 -8.43 -5.75 -19.89
C ILE A 53 -7.40 -4.64 -19.77
N MET A 54 -6.23 -4.93 -19.12
CA MET A 54 -5.15 -3.94 -19.04
C MET A 54 -4.61 -3.57 -20.42
N ASP A 55 -4.33 -4.55 -21.26
CA ASP A 55 -3.87 -4.33 -22.64
C ASP A 55 -4.83 -3.45 -23.44
N LYS A 56 -6.13 -3.73 -23.36
CA LYS A 56 -7.17 -2.93 -24.03
C LYS A 56 -7.12 -1.45 -23.63
N TRP A 57 -6.97 -1.17 -22.33
CA TRP A 57 -6.90 0.21 -21.85
C TRP A 57 -5.57 0.88 -22.16
N ALA A 58 -4.47 0.13 -22.11
CA ALA A 58 -3.14 0.61 -22.49
C ALA A 58 -3.08 0.97 -23.99
N GLU A 59 -3.59 0.08 -24.87
CA GLU A 59 -3.70 0.35 -26.31
C GLU A 59 -4.53 1.60 -26.63
N LYS A 60 -5.62 1.83 -25.90
CA LYS A 60 -6.46 3.03 -26.06
C LYS A 60 -5.67 4.32 -25.92
N TYR A 61 -4.67 4.33 -25.07
CA TYR A 61 -3.82 5.50 -24.79
C TYR A 61 -2.43 5.41 -25.45
N GLY A 62 -2.14 4.34 -26.19
CA GLY A 62 -0.89 4.17 -26.94
C GLY A 62 0.33 3.92 -26.04
N ILE A 63 0.11 3.27 -24.91
CA ILE A 63 1.12 2.90 -23.92
C ILE A 63 1.13 1.39 -23.68
N ASP A 64 2.09 0.90 -22.93
CA ASP A 64 2.22 -0.49 -22.47
C ASP A 64 2.26 -0.49 -20.93
N VAL A 65 1.50 -1.39 -20.28
CA VAL A 65 1.42 -1.48 -18.82
C VAL A 65 1.47 -2.94 -18.42
N GLU A 66 2.55 -3.35 -17.75
CA GLU A 66 2.73 -4.70 -17.20
C GLU A 66 2.27 -4.72 -15.73
N ILE A 67 1.32 -5.60 -15.40
CA ILE A 67 0.84 -5.84 -14.04
C ILE A 67 1.55 -7.07 -13.47
N VAL A 68 2.36 -6.90 -12.43
CA VAL A 68 3.28 -7.93 -11.90
C VAL A 68 2.89 -8.33 -10.50
N GLN A 69 2.58 -9.61 -10.30
CA GLN A 69 2.37 -10.16 -8.97
C GLN A 69 3.71 -10.40 -8.25
N ILE A 70 3.83 -9.87 -7.05
CA ILE A 70 4.94 -10.12 -6.12
C ILE A 70 4.36 -10.81 -4.89
N ASN A 71 4.85 -12.00 -4.54
CA ASN A 71 4.26 -12.82 -3.47
C ASN A 71 4.64 -12.36 -2.05
N ASP A 72 5.56 -11.43 -1.92
CA ASP A 72 5.90 -10.79 -0.65
C ASP A 72 5.45 -9.34 -0.69
N TYR A 73 4.53 -8.99 0.20
CA TYR A 73 3.86 -7.69 0.22
C TYR A 73 4.85 -6.54 0.42
N VAL A 74 5.67 -6.60 1.48
CA VAL A 74 6.62 -5.52 1.80
C VAL A 74 7.72 -5.43 0.73
N GLU A 75 8.15 -6.56 0.15
CA GLU A 75 9.10 -6.56 -0.96
C GLU A 75 8.52 -5.85 -2.20
N SER A 76 7.22 -6.00 -2.49
CA SER A 76 6.57 -5.27 -3.60
C SER A 76 6.67 -3.76 -3.42
N ILE A 77 6.43 -3.26 -2.20
CA ILE A 77 6.54 -1.83 -1.85
C ILE A 77 8.00 -1.37 -1.88
N ASN A 78 8.94 -2.18 -1.41
CA ASN A 78 10.37 -1.88 -1.46
C ASN A 78 10.88 -1.75 -2.89
N GLN A 79 10.45 -2.62 -3.79
CA GLN A 79 10.80 -2.54 -5.21
C GLN A 79 10.21 -1.29 -5.88
N TYR A 80 8.99 -0.91 -5.55
CA TYR A 80 8.40 0.37 -5.97
C TYR A 80 9.21 1.55 -5.43
N THR A 81 9.54 1.56 -4.14
CA THR A 81 10.35 2.59 -3.50
C THR A 81 11.73 2.74 -4.13
N ALA A 82 12.31 1.62 -4.58
CA ALA A 82 13.58 1.60 -5.32
C ALA A 82 13.45 2.01 -6.80
N GLY A 83 12.24 2.28 -7.30
CA GLY A 83 11.98 2.70 -8.68
C GLY A 83 11.96 1.56 -9.70
N ALA A 84 11.78 0.30 -9.27
CA ALA A 84 11.62 -0.84 -10.18
C ALA A 84 10.21 -0.92 -10.78
N PHE A 85 9.24 -0.30 -10.12
CA PHE A 85 7.84 -0.18 -10.54
C PHE A 85 7.38 1.27 -10.52
N ASP A 86 6.40 1.61 -11.34
CA ASP A 86 5.77 2.92 -11.44
C ASP A 86 4.57 3.07 -10.51
N GLY A 87 4.03 1.95 -10.08
CA GLY A 87 2.94 1.86 -9.12
C GLY A 87 2.98 0.56 -8.34
N VAL A 88 2.28 0.53 -7.21
CA VAL A 88 2.14 -0.65 -6.35
C VAL A 88 0.81 -0.61 -5.60
N SER A 89 0.20 -1.78 -5.34
CA SER A 89 -0.88 -1.87 -4.37
C SER A 89 -0.30 -1.87 -2.96
N ALA A 90 -0.80 -0.97 -2.11
CA ALA A 90 -0.36 -0.84 -0.72
C ALA A 90 -1.47 -0.25 0.15
N THR A 91 -1.40 -0.49 1.47
CA THR A 91 -2.29 0.20 2.40
C THR A 91 -1.85 1.65 2.62
N ASN A 92 -2.74 2.49 3.13
CA ASN A 92 -2.43 3.88 3.46
C ASN A 92 -1.28 4.01 4.46
N MET A 93 -1.21 3.14 5.47
CA MET A 93 -0.17 3.18 6.49
C MET A 93 1.20 2.74 5.96
N ASP A 94 1.24 1.70 5.12
CA ASP A 94 2.49 1.23 4.53
C ASP A 94 2.98 2.18 3.43
N THR A 95 2.07 2.83 2.71
CA THR A 95 2.40 3.93 1.80
C THR A 95 3.03 5.11 2.56
N LEU A 96 2.48 5.47 3.73
CA LEU A 96 3.00 6.56 4.55
C LEU A 96 4.39 6.22 5.12
N SER A 97 4.57 4.99 5.64
CA SER A 97 5.79 4.59 6.35
C SER A 97 6.95 4.22 5.43
N ILE A 98 6.69 3.56 4.29
CA ILE A 98 7.76 3.01 3.44
C ILE A 98 8.11 3.97 2.31
N PRO A 99 7.35 4.12 1.20
CA PRO A 99 7.77 5.00 0.11
C PRO A 99 7.76 6.47 0.52
N SER A 100 6.70 6.96 1.14
CA SER A 100 6.60 8.38 1.50
C SER A 100 7.55 8.75 2.63
N GLY A 101 7.69 7.89 3.64
CA GLY A 101 8.70 8.03 4.70
C GLY A 101 10.12 7.94 4.17
N GLY A 102 10.34 7.16 3.11
CA GLY A 102 11.60 7.05 2.36
C GLY A 102 11.88 8.21 1.40
N GLY A 103 10.96 9.19 1.27
CA GLY A 103 11.12 10.38 0.43
C GLY A 103 10.72 10.17 -1.04
N VAL A 104 9.94 9.13 -1.34
CA VAL A 104 9.34 8.93 -2.67
C VAL A 104 7.97 9.60 -2.69
N ASP A 105 7.83 10.64 -3.52
CA ASP A 105 6.54 11.34 -3.70
C ASP A 105 5.56 10.41 -4.41
N THR A 106 4.49 10.03 -3.70
CA THR A 106 3.57 8.96 -4.05
C THR A 106 2.14 9.46 -4.06
N THR A 107 1.40 9.15 -5.12
CA THR A 107 -0.02 9.51 -5.29
C THR A 107 -0.89 8.25 -5.18
N ALA A 108 -1.85 8.24 -4.24
CA ALA A 108 -2.97 7.31 -4.24
C ALA A 108 -3.90 7.65 -5.41
N LEU A 109 -3.70 6.92 -6.51
CA LEU A 109 -4.43 7.09 -7.76
C LEU A 109 -5.83 6.46 -7.69
N ILE A 110 -5.92 5.32 -6.99
CA ILE A 110 -7.17 4.60 -6.76
C ILE A 110 -7.26 4.28 -5.26
N VAL A 111 -8.39 4.59 -4.66
CA VAL A 111 -8.81 4.07 -3.37
C VAL A 111 -9.80 2.95 -3.67
N GLY A 112 -9.37 1.70 -3.50
CA GLY A 112 -10.12 0.52 -3.94
C GLY A 112 -11.17 0.06 -2.95
N ASP A 113 -10.80 0.10 -1.68
CA ASP A 113 -11.62 -0.38 -0.57
C ASP A 113 -11.01 0.03 0.78
N TYR A 114 -11.65 -0.39 1.86
CA TYR A 114 -11.03 -0.50 3.18
C TYR A 114 -11.35 -1.86 3.82
N SER A 115 -10.41 -2.36 4.59
CA SER A 115 -10.56 -3.62 5.32
C SER A 115 -11.62 -3.48 6.42
N ASN A 116 -12.57 -4.42 6.44
CA ASN A 116 -13.70 -4.42 7.38
C ASN A 116 -13.97 -5.85 7.91
N GLY A 117 -12.95 -6.43 8.55
CA GLY A 117 -12.94 -7.81 9.04
C GLY A 117 -11.98 -8.74 8.26
N ASN A 118 -11.25 -8.18 7.28
CA ASN A 118 -10.36 -8.92 6.38
C ASN A 118 -8.99 -9.20 7.00
N ASP A 119 -8.45 -8.23 7.71
CA ASP A 119 -7.23 -8.38 8.50
C ASP A 119 -7.58 -8.86 9.90
N ALA A 120 -6.84 -9.84 10.43
CA ALA A 120 -7.18 -10.43 11.72
C ALA A 120 -5.97 -10.87 12.54
N VAL A 121 -6.12 -10.77 13.87
CA VAL A 121 -5.28 -11.39 14.88
C VAL A 121 -5.88 -12.74 15.24
N ILE A 122 -5.11 -13.82 15.06
CA ILE A 122 -5.56 -15.19 15.26
C ILE A 122 -4.65 -15.90 16.27
N LEU A 123 -5.27 -16.52 17.27
CA LEU A 123 -4.60 -17.34 18.29
C LEU A 123 -4.82 -18.82 17.99
N LYS A 124 -3.79 -19.63 18.21
CA LYS A 124 -3.90 -21.08 18.26
C LYS A 124 -4.37 -21.49 19.66
N GLY A 125 -5.60 -21.94 19.77
CA GLY A 125 -6.26 -22.25 21.02
C GLY A 125 -7.42 -21.33 21.35
N GLU A 126 -8.02 -21.52 22.52
CA GLU A 126 -9.08 -20.68 23.06
C GLU A 126 -8.46 -19.50 23.84
N GLY A 127 -9.04 -18.31 23.74
CA GLY A 127 -8.58 -17.15 24.47
C GLY A 127 -9.12 -15.84 23.92
N GLY A 128 -8.62 -14.74 24.47
CA GLY A 128 -8.87 -13.36 24.02
C GLY A 128 -7.57 -12.60 23.81
N LEU A 129 -7.66 -11.31 23.42
CA LEU A 129 -6.47 -10.48 23.21
C LEU A 129 -5.53 -10.41 24.40
N ALA A 130 -6.08 -10.41 25.63
CA ALA A 130 -5.26 -10.39 26.86
C ALA A 130 -4.38 -11.65 27.05
N ASP A 131 -4.76 -12.77 26.43
CA ASP A 131 -4.01 -14.02 26.49
C ASP A 131 -2.79 -14.06 25.54
N LEU A 132 -2.58 -13.01 24.74
CA LEU A 132 -1.35 -12.79 23.98
C LEU A 132 -0.16 -12.40 24.87
N ALA A 133 -0.40 -11.93 26.10
CA ALA A 133 0.67 -11.59 27.03
C ALA A 133 1.60 -12.78 27.26
N GLY A 134 2.91 -12.55 27.05
CA GLY A 134 3.97 -13.57 27.15
C GLY A 134 4.01 -14.57 26.00
N LYS A 135 3.28 -14.35 24.89
CA LYS A 135 3.33 -15.20 23.70
C LYS A 135 4.08 -14.48 22.57
N PRO A 136 4.78 -15.24 21.70
CA PRO A 136 5.26 -14.70 20.43
C PRO A 136 4.10 -14.54 19.44
N VAL A 137 4.16 -13.50 18.61
CA VAL A 137 3.19 -13.24 17.55
C VAL A 137 3.91 -13.10 16.21
N ASN A 138 3.55 -13.94 15.26
CA ASN A 138 4.10 -13.92 13.90
C ASN A 138 3.27 -13.01 13.00
N LEU A 139 3.94 -12.13 12.28
CA LEU A 139 3.31 -11.20 11.33
C LEU A 139 4.35 -10.66 10.36
N VAL A 140 3.91 -9.95 9.32
CA VAL A 140 4.80 -9.16 8.47
C VAL A 140 5.19 -7.89 9.25
N GLU A 141 6.42 -7.84 9.74
CA GLU A 141 6.89 -6.76 10.61
C GLU A 141 6.89 -5.40 9.89
N LEU A 142 6.52 -4.34 10.62
CA LEU A 142 6.40 -2.96 10.14
C LEU A 142 5.36 -2.75 9.02
N SER A 143 4.42 -3.69 8.85
CA SER A 143 3.30 -3.59 7.90
C SER A 143 1.96 -3.31 8.60
N VAL A 144 0.89 -3.28 7.80
CA VAL A 144 -0.51 -3.23 8.24
C VAL A 144 -0.84 -4.26 9.33
N SER A 145 -0.25 -5.47 9.27
CA SER A 145 -0.45 -6.51 10.30
C SER A 145 0.15 -6.08 11.64
N HIS A 146 1.29 -5.40 11.63
CA HIS A 146 1.90 -4.85 12.84
C HIS A 146 1.02 -3.73 13.43
N TYR A 147 0.48 -2.85 12.57
CA TYR A 147 -0.50 -1.84 12.97
C TYR A 147 -1.72 -2.47 13.64
N LEU A 148 -2.34 -3.49 13.01
CA LEU A 148 -3.52 -4.16 13.54
C LEU A 148 -3.25 -4.82 14.90
N LEU A 149 -2.10 -5.51 15.05
CA LEU A 149 -1.68 -6.07 16.34
C LEU A 149 -1.61 -5.01 17.41
N ALA A 150 -0.90 -3.92 17.15
CA ALA A 150 -0.70 -2.85 18.11
C ALA A 150 -2.04 -2.18 18.50
N ARG A 151 -2.98 -2.00 17.54
CA ARG A 151 -4.34 -1.51 17.82
C ARG A 151 -5.14 -2.50 18.70
N GLY A 152 -5.04 -3.80 18.41
CA GLY A 152 -5.67 -4.84 19.23
C GLY A 152 -5.15 -4.85 20.66
N LEU A 153 -3.83 -4.84 20.84
CA LEU A 153 -3.18 -4.80 22.16
C LEU A 153 -3.59 -3.55 22.96
N ASP A 154 -3.56 -2.38 22.31
CA ASP A 154 -3.93 -1.11 22.93
C ASP A 154 -5.38 -1.12 23.43
N SER A 155 -6.29 -1.79 22.72
CA SER A 155 -7.72 -1.92 23.10
C SER A 155 -7.94 -2.63 24.44
N VAL A 156 -6.98 -3.46 24.87
CA VAL A 156 -7.02 -4.20 26.14
C VAL A 156 -5.95 -3.71 27.15
N GLY A 157 -5.26 -2.59 26.85
CA GLY A 157 -4.25 -1.98 27.71
C GLY A 157 -2.92 -2.74 27.76
N LEU A 158 -2.63 -3.52 26.73
CA LEU A 158 -1.35 -4.17 26.49
C LEU A 158 -0.53 -3.40 25.44
N SER A 159 0.73 -3.75 25.35
CA SER A 159 1.67 -3.29 24.34
C SER A 159 2.54 -4.45 23.87
N GLU A 160 3.33 -4.25 22.84
CA GLU A 160 4.27 -5.27 22.36
C GLU A 160 5.32 -5.67 23.42
N ALA A 161 5.62 -4.78 24.38
CA ALA A 161 6.51 -5.11 25.49
C ALA A 161 5.94 -6.19 26.43
N ASP A 162 4.64 -6.47 26.36
CA ASP A 162 3.96 -7.51 27.13
C ASP A 162 3.97 -8.87 26.42
N LEU A 163 4.39 -8.92 25.14
CA LEU A 163 4.56 -10.14 24.33
C LEU A 163 5.92 -10.81 24.61
N ASP A 164 6.08 -12.08 24.21
CA ASP A 164 7.41 -12.73 24.11
C ASP A 164 8.13 -12.37 22.77
N GLY A 165 7.64 -11.37 22.09
CA GLY A 165 8.19 -10.74 20.89
C GLY A 165 7.27 -10.82 19.67
N VAL A 166 7.59 -9.99 18.70
CA VAL A 166 7.05 -10.03 17.34
C VAL A 166 8.05 -10.77 16.46
N ILE A 167 7.57 -11.72 15.67
CA ILE A 167 8.40 -12.56 14.79
C ILE A 167 8.05 -12.23 13.34
N ASN A 168 9.01 -11.64 12.63
CA ASN A 168 8.83 -11.33 11.21
C ASN A 168 8.63 -12.62 10.40
N THR A 169 7.49 -12.73 9.74
CA THR A 169 7.10 -13.86 8.90
C THR A 169 6.46 -13.32 7.65
N SER A 170 7.00 -13.69 6.48
CA SER A 170 6.42 -13.30 5.19
C SER A 170 4.99 -13.82 5.05
N ASP A 171 4.13 -13.04 4.41
CA ASP A 171 2.77 -13.46 4.07
C ASP A 171 2.75 -14.76 3.26
N ALA A 172 3.71 -14.96 2.35
CA ALA A 172 3.86 -16.19 1.60
C ALA A 172 4.10 -17.45 2.47
N ASP A 173 4.69 -17.28 3.65
CA ASP A 173 5.03 -18.37 4.58
C ASP A 173 4.02 -18.52 5.73
N MET A 174 3.07 -17.58 5.90
CA MET A 174 2.24 -17.44 7.10
C MET A 174 1.40 -18.68 7.39
N ILE A 175 0.76 -19.28 6.39
CA ILE A 175 -0.05 -20.50 6.57
C ILE A 175 0.83 -21.66 7.03
N ALA A 176 1.99 -21.85 6.39
CA ALA A 176 2.92 -22.91 6.75
C ALA A 176 3.50 -22.72 8.16
N ALA A 177 3.80 -21.48 8.53
CA ALA A 177 4.26 -21.12 9.87
C ALA A 177 3.20 -21.45 10.93
N PHE A 178 1.93 -21.04 10.71
CA PHE A 178 0.84 -21.34 11.66
C PHE A 178 0.59 -22.83 11.86
N ALA A 179 0.85 -23.67 10.86
CA ALA A 179 0.71 -25.12 10.97
C ALA A 179 1.76 -25.78 11.93
N THR A 180 2.85 -25.07 12.27
CA THR A 180 3.90 -25.59 13.18
C THR A 180 3.50 -25.44 14.65
N ASP A 181 4.02 -26.31 15.53
CA ASP A 181 3.75 -26.23 16.97
C ASP A 181 4.39 -25.00 17.67
N ASP A 182 5.39 -24.38 17.03
CA ASP A 182 6.15 -23.25 17.58
C ASP A 182 5.42 -21.90 17.41
N VAL A 183 4.41 -21.82 16.54
CA VAL A 183 3.64 -20.61 16.30
C VAL A 183 2.35 -20.64 17.10
N GLU A 184 2.18 -19.67 18.00
CA GLU A 184 1.03 -19.57 18.89
C GLU A 184 -0.02 -18.56 18.39
N ALA A 185 0.41 -17.46 17.77
CA ALA A 185 -0.48 -16.44 17.22
C ALA A 185 0.08 -15.84 15.94
N VAL A 186 -0.82 -15.41 15.06
CA VAL A 186 -0.46 -14.72 13.80
C VAL A 186 -1.35 -13.51 13.58
N VAL A 187 -0.83 -12.56 12.78
CA VAL A 187 -1.63 -11.47 12.22
C VAL A 187 -1.43 -11.45 10.72
N THR A 188 -2.52 -11.48 9.98
CA THR A 188 -2.51 -11.54 8.52
C THR A 188 -3.87 -11.11 7.95
N TRP A 189 -4.04 -11.26 6.65
CA TRP A 189 -5.23 -10.86 5.89
C TRP A 189 -5.78 -12.00 5.02
N ASN A 190 -6.99 -11.82 4.43
CA ASN A 190 -7.55 -12.77 3.49
C ASN A 190 -6.82 -12.75 2.13
N PRO A 191 -6.57 -13.93 1.53
CA PRO A 191 -7.22 -15.24 1.82
C PRO A 191 -6.58 -16.03 2.98
N LEU A 192 -5.43 -15.62 3.52
CA LEU A 192 -4.67 -16.37 4.53
C LEU A 192 -5.49 -16.56 5.82
N VAL A 193 -6.20 -15.52 6.27
CA VAL A 193 -7.09 -15.56 7.45
C VAL A 193 -8.11 -16.70 7.33
N SER A 194 -8.79 -16.78 6.19
CA SER A 194 -9.82 -17.82 5.98
C SER A 194 -9.21 -19.21 6.03
N THR A 195 -8.04 -19.41 5.41
CA THR A 195 -7.33 -20.69 5.42
C THR A 195 -6.87 -21.07 6.83
N ILE A 196 -6.31 -20.12 7.58
CA ILE A 196 -5.83 -20.37 8.95
C ILE A 196 -6.99 -20.69 9.90
N LEU A 197 -8.15 -20.04 9.73
CA LEU A 197 -9.33 -20.28 10.55
C LEU A 197 -9.99 -21.65 10.29
N GLU A 198 -9.64 -22.37 9.21
CA GLU A 198 -10.03 -23.76 8.98
C GLU A 198 -9.24 -24.75 9.88
N GLU A 199 -8.09 -24.32 10.40
CA GLU A 199 -7.28 -25.16 11.30
C GLU A 199 -8.00 -25.35 12.66
N PRO A 200 -8.06 -26.61 13.17
CA PRO A 200 -8.69 -26.88 14.44
C PRO A 200 -8.08 -26.09 15.59
N GLY A 201 -8.91 -25.34 16.29
CA GLY A 201 -8.50 -24.53 17.44
C GLY A 201 -7.96 -23.15 17.10
N ALA A 202 -8.00 -22.71 15.83
CA ALA A 202 -7.75 -21.32 15.49
C ALA A 202 -8.91 -20.43 15.97
N THR A 203 -8.58 -19.33 16.66
CA THR A 203 -9.56 -18.38 17.21
C THR A 203 -9.20 -16.98 16.79
N LYS A 204 -10.12 -16.31 16.09
CA LYS A 204 -9.97 -14.87 15.75
C LYS A 204 -10.23 -14.03 16.99
N LEU A 205 -9.27 -13.19 17.38
CA LEU A 205 -9.29 -12.37 18.58
C LEU A 205 -9.72 -10.93 18.35
N PHE A 206 -9.32 -10.38 17.20
CA PHE A 206 -9.52 -9.00 16.80
C PHE A 206 -9.45 -8.93 15.28
N ASP A 207 -10.17 -8.02 14.66
CA ASP A 207 -10.07 -7.81 13.23
C ASP A 207 -10.30 -6.34 12.83
N SER A 208 -10.10 -6.03 11.56
CA SER A 208 -10.22 -4.66 11.04
C SER A 208 -11.64 -4.07 11.14
N SER A 209 -12.68 -4.86 11.39
CA SER A 209 -14.02 -4.34 11.67
C SER A 209 -14.14 -3.66 13.05
N ASP A 210 -13.18 -3.90 13.94
CA ASP A 210 -13.07 -3.18 15.22
C ASP A 210 -12.47 -1.77 15.07
N ILE A 211 -11.84 -1.49 13.90
CA ILE A 211 -11.20 -0.21 13.52
C ILE A 211 -11.62 0.22 12.09
N PRO A 212 -12.92 0.32 11.79
CA PRO A 212 -13.40 0.49 10.43
C PRO A 212 -12.89 1.78 9.77
N GLY A 213 -12.40 1.67 8.53
CA GLY A 213 -11.89 2.79 7.74
C GLY A 213 -10.47 3.25 8.12
N GLU A 214 -9.78 2.57 9.05
CA GLU A 214 -8.37 2.86 9.36
C GLU A 214 -7.41 2.19 8.35
N ILE A 215 -7.70 0.97 7.91
CA ILE A 215 -6.91 0.23 6.91
C ILE A 215 -7.55 0.45 5.54
N ILE A 216 -6.91 1.29 4.73
CA ILE A 216 -7.41 1.70 3.41
C ILE A 216 -6.49 1.13 2.33
N ASP A 217 -7.08 0.46 1.35
CA ASP A 217 -6.38 -0.23 0.29
C ASP A 217 -6.30 0.63 -0.99
N LEU A 218 -5.07 0.80 -1.49
CA LEU A 218 -4.75 1.77 -2.51
C LEU A 218 -4.02 1.11 -3.70
N MET A 219 -4.18 1.69 -4.87
CA MET A 219 -3.17 1.67 -5.92
C MET A 219 -2.45 3.00 -5.87
N VAL A 220 -1.17 2.96 -5.54
CA VAL A 220 -0.32 4.16 -5.50
C VAL A 220 0.65 4.17 -6.68
N VAL A 221 0.97 5.36 -7.17
CA VAL A 221 1.89 5.56 -8.28
C VAL A 221 2.88 6.69 -7.95
N ASN A 222 4.05 6.65 -8.55
CA ASN A 222 5.03 7.74 -8.42
C ASN A 222 4.44 9.04 -9.01
N THR A 223 4.44 10.12 -8.21
CA THR A 223 3.80 11.38 -8.57
C THR A 223 4.42 12.00 -9.82
N ASP A 224 5.75 12.06 -9.91
CA ASP A 224 6.45 12.63 -11.08
C ASP A 224 6.14 11.81 -12.35
N THR A 225 6.09 10.48 -12.24
CA THR A 225 5.72 9.60 -13.35
C THR A 225 4.29 9.87 -13.82
N LEU A 226 3.34 10.00 -12.89
CA LEU A 226 1.94 10.28 -13.19
C LEU A 226 1.76 11.67 -13.85
N GLU A 227 2.41 12.69 -13.32
CA GLU A 227 2.35 14.07 -13.86
C GLU A 227 2.91 14.15 -15.27
N ALA A 228 4.02 13.46 -15.56
CA ALA A 228 4.61 13.42 -16.88
C ALA A 228 3.81 12.55 -17.87
N ASN A 229 3.06 11.56 -17.38
CA ASN A 229 2.37 10.55 -18.18
C ASN A 229 0.90 10.36 -17.75
N PRO A 230 0.03 11.36 -17.93
CA PRO A 230 -1.35 11.29 -17.43
C PRO A 230 -2.18 10.15 -18.07
N ASP A 231 -1.80 9.68 -19.25
CA ASP A 231 -2.46 8.55 -19.92
C ASP A 231 -2.23 7.22 -19.18
N PHE A 232 -1.14 7.08 -18.44
CA PHE A 232 -0.90 5.97 -17.52
C PHE A 232 -1.98 5.90 -16.42
N GLY A 233 -2.26 7.02 -15.76
CA GLY A 233 -3.31 7.10 -14.75
C GLY A 233 -4.70 6.80 -15.32
N LYS A 234 -5.01 7.30 -16.53
CA LYS A 234 -6.29 7.02 -17.20
C LYS A 234 -6.44 5.54 -17.53
N ALA A 235 -5.39 4.89 -18.02
CA ALA A 235 -5.40 3.47 -18.36
C ALA A 235 -5.65 2.60 -17.13
N LEU A 236 -4.90 2.83 -16.03
CA LEU A 236 -5.07 2.08 -14.78
C LEU A 236 -6.47 2.24 -14.20
N VAL A 237 -6.95 3.47 -14.06
CA VAL A 237 -8.27 3.74 -13.47
C VAL A 237 -9.40 3.18 -14.35
N GLY A 238 -9.26 3.32 -15.68
CA GLY A 238 -10.24 2.76 -16.60
C GLY A 238 -10.31 1.23 -16.53
N ALA A 239 -9.18 0.57 -16.52
CA ALA A 239 -9.08 -0.88 -16.37
C ALA A 239 -9.67 -1.36 -15.05
N TRP A 240 -9.31 -0.71 -13.94
CA TRP A 240 -9.83 -1.03 -12.60
C TRP A 240 -11.35 -0.99 -12.54
N TYR A 241 -11.97 0.14 -12.95
CA TYR A 241 -13.43 0.26 -12.88
C TYR A 241 -14.17 -0.59 -13.90
N GLU A 242 -13.53 -1.07 -14.96
CA GLU A 242 -14.12 -2.10 -15.80
C GLU A 242 -14.28 -3.42 -15.06
N VAL A 243 -13.25 -3.86 -14.31
CA VAL A 243 -13.34 -5.07 -13.48
C VAL A 243 -14.28 -4.86 -12.30
N MET A 244 -14.27 -3.68 -11.66
CA MET A 244 -15.26 -3.36 -10.62
C MET A 244 -16.70 -3.49 -11.13
N GLY A 245 -16.95 -3.08 -12.37
CA GLY A 245 -18.25 -3.26 -13.03
C GLY A 245 -18.64 -4.73 -13.23
N LEU A 246 -17.68 -5.60 -13.58
CA LEU A 246 -17.91 -7.05 -13.68
C LEU A 246 -18.24 -7.63 -12.29
N MET A 247 -17.48 -7.28 -11.27
CA MET A 247 -17.70 -7.74 -9.89
C MET A 247 -19.07 -7.28 -9.35
N ALA A 248 -19.40 -6.01 -9.53
CA ALA A 248 -20.68 -5.44 -9.11
C ALA A 248 -21.88 -6.09 -9.81
N SER A 249 -21.72 -6.46 -11.08
CA SER A 249 -22.78 -7.19 -11.83
C SER A 249 -22.91 -8.66 -11.43
N GLY A 250 -21.96 -9.18 -10.65
CA GLY A 250 -21.89 -10.57 -10.25
C GLY A 250 -21.46 -11.50 -11.39
N ASP A 251 -20.58 -11.03 -12.31
CA ASP A 251 -20.04 -11.85 -13.38
C ASP A 251 -19.31 -13.08 -12.82
N GLU A 252 -19.93 -14.25 -12.97
CA GLU A 252 -19.43 -15.49 -12.35
C GLU A 252 -18.09 -15.93 -12.95
N ALA A 253 -17.81 -15.62 -14.21
CA ALA A 253 -16.56 -16.03 -14.84
C ALA A 253 -15.39 -15.21 -14.26
N ALA A 254 -15.55 -13.90 -14.13
CA ALA A 254 -14.55 -13.04 -13.51
C ALA A 254 -14.33 -13.38 -12.03
N LEU A 255 -15.41 -13.52 -11.26
CA LEU A 255 -15.34 -13.86 -9.83
C LEU A 255 -14.74 -15.25 -9.60
N THR A 256 -15.02 -16.25 -10.46
CA THR A 256 -14.44 -17.58 -10.34
C THR A 256 -12.95 -17.57 -10.66
N ALA A 257 -12.53 -16.83 -11.69
CA ALA A 257 -11.11 -16.70 -12.03
C ALA A 257 -10.30 -16.07 -10.88
N MET A 258 -10.83 -15.01 -10.26
CA MET A 258 -10.20 -14.39 -9.09
C MET A 258 -10.19 -15.33 -7.86
N ALA A 259 -11.26 -16.10 -7.65
CA ALA A 259 -11.33 -17.10 -6.59
C ALA A 259 -10.27 -18.20 -6.76
N GLU A 260 -10.16 -18.77 -7.97
CA GLU A 260 -9.16 -19.79 -8.27
C GLU A 260 -7.73 -19.27 -8.10
N ALA A 261 -7.46 -18.03 -8.56
CA ALA A 261 -6.17 -17.37 -8.41
C ALA A 261 -5.82 -17.08 -6.94
N SER A 262 -6.82 -16.84 -6.08
CA SER A 262 -6.62 -16.66 -4.62
C SER A 262 -6.59 -17.98 -3.83
N GLY A 263 -6.72 -19.13 -4.52
CA GLY A 263 -6.64 -20.46 -3.90
C GLY A 263 -7.93 -20.89 -3.20
N THR A 264 -9.10 -20.31 -3.52
CA THR A 264 -10.39 -20.67 -2.95
C THR A 264 -11.44 -20.93 -4.04
N ASP A 265 -12.65 -21.32 -3.67
CA ASP A 265 -13.77 -21.39 -4.59
C ASP A 265 -14.59 -20.07 -4.63
N LEU A 266 -15.53 -19.98 -5.55
CA LEU A 266 -16.36 -18.79 -5.71
C LEU A 266 -17.13 -18.42 -4.44
N ALA A 267 -17.57 -19.39 -3.64
CA ALA A 267 -18.30 -19.14 -2.40
C ALA A 267 -17.36 -18.58 -1.32
N GLY A 268 -16.17 -19.17 -1.20
CA GLY A 268 -15.11 -18.68 -0.31
C GLY A 268 -14.67 -17.26 -0.66
N TYR A 269 -14.41 -16.97 -1.95
CA TYR A 269 -14.03 -15.63 -2.40
C TYR A 269 -15.11 -14.58 -2.08
N LYS A 270 -16.39 -14.91 -2.35
CA LYS A 270 -17.51 -14.01 -1.99
C LYS A 270 -17.62 -13.79 -0.48
N ALA A 271 -17.32 -14.81 0.34
CA ALA A 271 -17.31 -14.66 1.79
C ALA A 271 -16.17 -13.77 2.26
N GLN A 272 -14.98 -13.89 1.65
CA GLN A 272 -13.84 -13.01 1.93
C GLN A 272 -14.11 -11.56 1.50
N LEU A 273 -14.70 -11.34 0.31
CA LEU A 273 -15.11 -10.01 -0.12
C LEU A 273 -16.13 -9.34 0.80
N ALA A 274 -16.96 -10.13 1.50
CA ALA A 274 -17.92 -9.58 2.47
C ALA A 274 -17.27 -8.98 3.72
N SER A 275 -15.97 -9.23 3.94
CA SER A 275 -15.15 -8.59 4.98
C SER A 275 -14.31 -7.41 4.46
N THR A 276 -14.65 -6.91 3.28
CA THR A 276 -14.00 -5.78 2.60
C THR A 276 -15.07 -4.79 2.14
N GLU A 277 -14.93 -3.52 2.47
CA GLU A 277 -15.82 -2.47 1.96
C GLU A 277 -15.30 -2.00 0.60
N MET A 278 -15.61 -2.78 -0.44
CA MET A 278 -15.19 -2.51 -1.82
C MET A 278 -15.92 -1.29 -2.41
N PHE A 279 -15.19 -0.39 -3.06
CA PHE A 279 -15.75 0.71 -3.84
C PHE A 279 -15.93 0.27 -5.29
N TYR A 280 -17.08 -0.34 -5.57
CA TYR A 280 -17.39 -0.87 -6.91
C TYR A 280 -17.60 0.23 -7.96
N THR A 281 -17.89 1.44 -7.54
CA THR A 281 -18.05 2.58 -8.44
C THR A 281 -17.04 3.68 -8.16
N PRO A 282 -16.57 4.40 -9.20
CA PRO A 282 -15.65 5.51 -8.98
C PRO A 282 -16.26 6.64 -8.13
N ALA A 283 -17.58 6.80 -8.14
CA ALA A 283 -18.27 7.80 -7.32
C ALA A 283 -18.21 7.49 -5.82
N GLU A 284 -18.26 6.21 -5.41
CA GLU A 284 -18.06 5.78 -4.02
C GLU A 284 -16.63 6.10 -3.57
N ALA A 285 -15.63 5.73 -4.36
CA ALA A 285 -14.22 6.01 -4.07
C ALA A 285 -13.94 7.52 -3.97
N VAL A 286 -14.46 8.33 -4.90
CA VAL A 286 -14.36 9.80 -4.86
C VAL A 286 -15.00 10.35 -3.59
N THR A 287 -16.17 9.83 -3.22
CA THR A 287 -16.89 10.28 -2.01
C THR A 287 -16.08 9.98 -0.76
N PHE A 288 -15.54 8.77 -0.63
CA PHE A 288 -14.70 8.38 0.50
C PHE A 288 -13.41 9.21 0.56
N THR A 289 -12.70 9.33 -0.58
CA THR A 289 -11.41 10.04 -0.68
C THR A 289 -11.56 11.54 -0.42
N SER A 290 -12.74 12.11 -0.69
CA SER A 290 -13.05 13.52 -0.43
C SER A 290 -13.73 13.75 0.92
N SER A 291 -13.85 12.72 1.77
CA SER A 291 -14.51 12.85 3.06
C SER A 291 -13.70 13.70 4.04
N ALA A 292 -14.39 14.37 4.97
CA ALA A 292 -13.73 15.15 6.02
C ALA A 292 -13.05 14.25 7.08
N GLU A 293 -13.39 12.98 7.10
CA GLU A 293 -12.86 11.97 8.00
C GLU A 293 -11.46 11.51 7.58
N LEU A 294 -11.18 11.41 6.28
CA LEU A 294 -9.91 10.90 5.77
C LEU A 294 -8.66 11.63 6.32
N PRO A 295 -8.60 12.99 6.33
CA PRO A 295 -7.46 13.69 6.94
C PRO A 295 -7.29 13.37 8.44
N THR A 296 -8.40 13.22 9.17
CA THR A 296 -8.37 12.85 10.59
C THR A 296 -7.83 11.44 10.79
N THR A 297 -8.30 10.49 9.97
CA THR A 297 -7.80 9.11 9.98
C THR A 297 -6.30 9.07 9.71
N MET A 298 -5.82 9.79 8.70
CA MET A 298 -4.39 9.81 8.36
C MET A 298 -3.51 10.43 9.48
N VAL A 299 -4.00 11.46 10.16
CA VAL A 299 -3.31 12.02 11.34
C VAL A 299 -3.22 10.97 12.46
N ASN A 300 -4.33 10.32 12.80
CA ASN A 300 -4.36 9.29 13.84
C ASN A 300 -3.45 8.10 13.48
N VAL A 301 -3.45 7.68 12.23
CA VAL A 301 -2.57 6.62 11.73
C VAL A 301 -1.10 7.05 11.89
N ALA A 302 -0.74 8.25 11.44
CA ALA A 302 0.64 8.75 11.53
C ALA A 302 1.12 8.86 12.99
N GLU A 303 0.28 9.42 13.88
CA GLU A 303 0.58 9.52 15.32
C GLU A 303 0.76 8.13 15.93
N PHE A 304 -0.13 7.20 15.62
CA PHE A 304 -0.06 5.84 16.15
C PHE A 304 1.17 5.08 15.64
N LEU A 305 1.46 5.16 14.35
CA LEU A 305 2.67 4.56 13.76
C LEU A 305 3.94 5.11 14.39
N PHE A 306 3.99 6.44 14.64
CA PHE A 306 5.12 7.07 15.28
C PHE A 306 5.29 6.61 16.74
N ASP A 307 4.21 6.62 17.53
CA ASP A 307 4.21 6.22 18.93
C ASP A 307 4.63 4.76 19.15
N LYS A 308 4.31 3.88 18.18
CA LYS A 308 4.67 2.46 18.19
C LYS A 308 6.01 2.17 17.51
N GLY A 309 6.67 3.18 16.92
CA GLY A 309 7.95 3.03 16.24
C GLY A 309 7.84 2.35 14.85
N ILE A 310 6.63 2.35 14.26
CA ILE A 310 6.32 1.70 12.97
C ILE A 310 6.41 2.69 11.79
N LEU A 311 6.42 4.01 12.04
CA LEU A 311 6.41 5.05 11.00
C LEU A 311 7.68 5.09 10.14
N GLY A 312 8.62 4.24 10.38
CA GLY A 312 9.90 4.16 9.70
C GLY A 312 11.07 4.50 10.63
N GLU A 313 12.20 3.88 10.34
CA GLU A 313 13.42 4.04 11.15
C GLU A 313 13.93 5.49 11.06
N GLY A 314 13.99 6.17 12.19
CA GLY A 314 14.49 7.54 12.26
C GLY A 314 13.48 8.64 11.93
N ALA A 315 12.19 8.35 11.85
CA ALA A 315 11.15 9.37 11.76
C ALA A 315 11.30 10.40 12.90
N PRO A 316 11.47 11.70 12.61
CA PRO A 316 11.74 12.69 13.66
C PRO A 316 10.47 13.07 14.45
N SER A 317 9.29 12.88 13.89
CA SER A 317 7.98 13.19 14.47
C SER A 317 6.87 12.50 13.67
N ALA A 318 5.67 12.40 14.22
CA ALA A 318 4.50 11.83 13.54
C ALA A 318 4.11 12.60 12.27
N ASP A 319 4.38 13.89 12.24
CA ASP A 319 4.01 14.82 11.19
C ASP A 319 5.12 15.11 10.17
N PHE A 320 6.22 14.34 10.15
CA PHE A 320 7.36 14.65 9.27
C PHE A 320 7.06 14.46 7.78
N VAL A 321 6.09 13.60 7.42
CA VAL A 321 5.58 13.44 6.06
C VAL A 321 4.31 14.26 5.90
N GLY A 322 4.28 15.15 4.90
CA GLY A 322 3.06 15.85 4.50
C GLY A 322 2.17 14.95 3.64
N VAL A 323 0.88 14.95 3.95
CA VAL A 323 -0.17 14.26 3.18
C VAL A 323 -1.12 15.29 2.59
N ALA A 324 -1.21 15.35 1.26
CA ALA A 324 -2.11 16.28 0.56
C ALA A 324 -3.45 15.60 0.20
N TYR A 325 -4.53 16.38 0.22
CA TYR A 325 -5.88 15.91 -0.04
C TYR A 325 -6.54 16.63 -1.21
N PRO A 326 -7.64 16.06 -1.80
CA PRO A 326 -8.30 16.62 -2.99
C PRO A 326 -8.85 18.03 -2.81
N ASP A 327 -9.17 18.46 -1.59
CA ASP A 327 -9.64 19.82 -1.28
C ASP A 327 -8.52 20.87 -1.19
N GLY A 328 -7.27 20.45 -1.39
CA GLY A 328 -6.07 21.27 -1.30
C GLY A 328 -5.54 21.44 0.12
N SER A 329 -6.14 20.80 1.11
CA SER A 329 -5.60 20.75 2.47
C SER A 329 -4.40 19.81 2.56
N THR A 330 -3.62 19.96 3.63
CA THR A 330 -2.45 19.13 3.92
C THR A 330 -2.40 18.85 5.42
N THR A 331 -2.16 17.61 5.81
CA THR A 331 -1.76 17.24 7.17
C THR A 331 -0.26 16.94 7.21
N GLY A 332 0.35 16.95 8.40
CA GLY A 332 1.80 16.79 8.54
C GLY A 332 2.59 18.00 8.01
N ASP A 333 3.84 17.78 7.62
CA ASP A 333 4.75 18.83 7.15
C ASP A 333 4.44 19.26 5.70
N ALA A 334 3.79 20.39 5.53
CA ALA A 334 3.52 20.98 4.22
C ALA A 334 4.78 21.31 3.40
N GLY A 335 5.95 21.36 4.04
CA GLY A 335 7.25 21.51 3.36
C GLY A 335 7.83 20.18 2.86
N ASN A 336 7.24 19.05 3.24
CA ASN A 336 7.69 17.70 2.90
C ASN A 336 6.51 16.80 2.49
N VAL A 337 5.71 17.24 1.50
CA VAL A 337 4.57 16.47 0.99
C VAL A 337 5.10 15.34 0.11
N GLN A 338 4.96 14.11 0.60
CA GLN A 338 5.40 12.88 -0.09
C GLN A 338 4.26 11.88 -0.28
N PHE A 339 3.05 12.17 0.22
CA PHE A 339 1.87 11.37 0.02
C PHE A 339 0.70 12.24 -0.45
N ARG A 340 -0.03 11.79 -1.47
CA ARG A 340 -1.16 12.52 -2.06
C ARG A 340 -2.34 11.60 -2.28
N PHE A 341 -3.52 12.03 -1.88
CA PHE A 341 -4.79 11.45 -2.32
C PHE A 341 -5.31 12.27 -3.51
N ASP A 342 -5.46 11.64 -4.68
CA ASP A 342 -5.94 12.31 -5.89
C ASP A 342 -7.24 11.67 -6.39
N THR A 343 -8.29 12.47 -6.54
CA THR A 343 -9.57 12.01 -7.08
C THR A 343 -9.73 12.30 -8.57
N THR A 344 -8.79 12.97 -9.22
CA THR A 344 -8.92 13.45 -10.60
C THR A 344 -9.29 12.34 -11.57
N TYR A 345 -8.57 11.24 -11.55
CA TYR A 345 -8.80 10.13 -12.49
C TYR A 345 -10.04 9.30 -12.13
N MET A 346 -10.30 9.10 -10.84
CA MET A 346 -11.54 8.46 -10.38
C MET A 346 -12.77 9.31 -10.74
N GLN A 347 -12.68 10.65 -10.64
CA GLN A 347 -13.74 11.56 -11.07
C GLN A 347 -13.93 11.50 -12.60
N MET A 348 -12.84 11.42 -13.40
CA MET A 348 -12.97 11.22 -14.85
C MET A 348 -13.70 9.92 -15.18
N ALA A 349 -13.44 8.84 -14.43
CA ALA A 349 -14.17 7.59 -14.59
C ALA A 349 -15.66 7.75 -14.23
N ALA A 350 -15.97 8.43 -13.13
CA ALA A 350 -17.36 8.71 -12.70
C ALA A 350 -18.13 9.52 -13.75
N ASP A 351 -17.46 10.46 -14.41
CA ASP A 351 -18.03 11.33 -15.44
C ASP A 351 -18.08 10.66 -16.83
N GLY A 352 -17.55 9.44 -17.00
CA GLY A 352 -17.43 8.74 -18.29
C GLY A 352 -16.47 9.43 -19.26
N ALA A 353 -15.41 10.06 -18.74
CA ALA A 353 -14.44 10.84 -19.51
C ALA A 353 -13.09 10.12 -19.74
N LEU A 354 -12.99 8.83 -19.39
CA LEU A 354 -11.83 7.99 -19.67
C LEU A 354 -11.91 7.34 -21.04
#